data_51c7534104ec612b1b2cbec46409289c
#
_entry.id   51c7534104ec612b1b2cbec46409289c
#
_cell.length_a   1.000
_cell.length_b   1.000
_cell.length_c   1.000
_cell.angle_alpha   90.00
_cell.angle_beta   90.00
_cell.angle_gamma   90.00
#
_symmetry.space_group_name_H-M   'P 1'
#
loop_
_entity.id
_entity.type
_entity.pdbx_description
1 polymer ?
#
loop_
_entity_poly.entity_id
_entity_poly.type
_entity_poly.pdbx_seq_one_letter_code
_entity_poly.pdbx_strand_id
1 'polypeptide(L)'
;GSDVKIVNAPVESWKAQPAAIVIADPAREGLGKAGVDALVRADPQLFVLVACEPGSFARDAGLLCTVGMRLEHLAVVDLFPDTTHVETVGAFVRA
;
A
#
# COMPACT_ATOMS: atom_id res chain seq x y z
N GLY A 1 17.48 -2.65 -14.10
CA GLY A 1 16.09 -2.41 -14.31
C GLY A 1 15.30 -2.35 -13.02
N SER A 2 14.13 -1.83 -13.11
CA SER A 2 13.23 -1.72 -11.98
C SER A 2 12.25 -2.88 -11.97
N ASP A 3 12.14 -3.54 -10.84
CA ASP A 3 11.11 -4.55 -10.65
C ASP A 3 9.89 -3.89 -10.04
N VAL A 4 8.76 -4.02 -10.75
CA VAL A 4 7.47 -3.50 -10.27
C VAL A 4 6.55 -4.69 -10.05
N LYS A 5 6.01 -4.78 -8.83
CA LYS A 5 5.03 -5.80 -8.47
C LYS A 5 3.72 -5.11 -8.13
N ILE A 6 2.65 -5.53 -8.78
CA ILE A 6 1.31 -5.04 -8.53
C ILE A 6 0.53 -6.17 -7.86
N VAL A 7 0.04 -5.91 -6.65
CA VAL A 7 -0.67 -6.91 -5.85
C VAL A 7 -2.09 -6.41 -5.61
N ASN A 8 -3.07 -7.09 -6.20
CA ASN A 8 -4.48 -6.76 -5.98
C ASN A 8 -5.33 -7.99 -5.65
N ALA A 9 -4.69 -9.05 -5.18
CA ALA A 9 -5.33 -10.28 -4.70
C ALA A 9 -5.15 -10.36 -3.18
N PRO A 10 -5.70 -11.39 -2.51
CA PRO A 10 -5.45 -11.56 -1.07
C PRO A 10 -3.96 -11.58 -0.76
N VAL A 11 -3.51 -10.54 -0.09
CA VAL A 11 -2.08 -10.27 0.10
C VAL A 11 -1.45 -11.30 1.02
N GLU A 12 -2.19 -11.81 1.99
CA GLU A 12 -1.69 -12.79 2.95
C GLU A 12 -1.23 -14.08 2.28
N SER A 13 -1.78 -14.40 1.11
CA SER A 13 -1.42 -15.61 0.37
C SER A 13 -0.28 -15.37 -0.63
N TRP A 14 0.16 -14.13 -0.79
CA TRP A 14 1.21 -13.79 -1.74
C TRP A 14 2.59 -14.14 -1.19
N LYS A 15 3.41 -14.77 -2.02
CA LYS A 15 4.80 -15.04 -1.64
C LYS A 15 5.67 -13.84 -1.98
N ALA A 16 6.37 -13.32 -1.00
CA ALA A 16 7.25 -12.19 -1.18
C ALA A 16 8.39 -12.54 -2.14
N GLN A 17 8.60 -11.67 -3.12
CA GLN A 17 9.71 -11.72 -4.05
C GLN A 17 10.40 -10.36 -4.02
N PRO A 18 11.72 -10.31 -4.15
CA PRO A 18 12.40 -9.01 -4.18
C PRO A 18 11.81 -8.11 -5.26
N ALA A 19 11.54 -6.87 -4.92
CA ALA A 19 10.99 -5.89 -5.83
C ALA A 19 11.45 -4.49 -5.41
N ALA A 20 11.84 -3.65 -6.39
CA ALA A 20 12.17 -2.27 -6.09
C ALA A 20 10.93 -1.45 -5.78
N ILE A 21 9.82 -1.76 -6.45
CA ILE A 21 8.56 -1.04 -6.30
C ILE A 21 7.45 -2.05 -6.05
N VAL A 22 6.67 -1.81 -5.03
CA VAL A 22 5.45 -2.58 -4.74
C VAL A 22 4.27 -1.63 -4.83
N ILE A 23 3.25 -2.02 -5.58
CA ILE A 23 1.97 -1.31 -5.64
C ILE A 23 0.90 -2.24 -5.10
N ALA A 24 0.25 -1.84 -4.03
CA ALA A 24 -0.78 -2.64 -3.38
C ALA A 24 -2.12 -1.92 -3.45
N ASP A 25 -3.12 -2.62 -3.95
CA ASP A 25 -4.50 -2.16 -4.00
C ASP A 25 -5.36 -3.21 -3.31
N PRO A 26 -5.35 -3.22 -1.96
CA PRO A 26 -6.04 -4.25 -1.20
C PRO A 26 -7.55 -4.05 -1.23
N ALA A 27 -8.27 -5.05 -0.76
CA ALA A 27 -9.69 -4.94 -0.54
C ALA A 27 -9.98 -3.83 0.49
N ARG A 28 -11.27 -3.49 0.65
CA ARG A 28 -11.70 -2.35 1.46
C ARG A 28 -11.17 -2.37 2.89
N GLU A 29 -11.04 -3.54 3.48
CA GLU A 29 -10.52 -3.71 4.84
C GLU A 29 -9.01 -3.41 4.94
N GLY A 30 -8.33 -3.23 3.83
CA GLY A 30 -6.91 -2.91 3.78
C GLY A 30 -6.02 -4.13 3.91
N LEU A 31 -4.73 -3.89 4.14
CA LEU A 31 -3.72 -4.93 4.23
C LEU A 31 -3.71 -5.63 5.59
N GLY A 32 -3.83 -4.86 6.67
CA GLY A 32 -3.61 -5.37 8.01
C GLY A 32 -2.15 -5.72 8.26
N LYS A 33 -1.85 -6.17 9.48
CA LYS A 33 -0.48 -6.48 9.86
C LYS A 33 0.12 -7.61 9.01
N ALA A 34 -0.64 -8.67 8.78
CA ALA A 34 -0.14 -9.80 7.99
C ALA A 34 0.16 -9.38 6.54
N GLY A 35 -0.71 -8.57 5.94
CA GLY A 35 -0.51 -8.07 4.59
C GLY A 35 0.70 -7.17 4.48
N VAL A 36 0.86 -6.23 5.41
CA VAL A 36 2.01 -5.34 5.44
C VAL A 36 3.30 -6.15 5.61
N ASP A 37 3.32 -7.09 6.56
CA ASP A 37 4.50 -7.93 6.78
C ASP A 37 4.86 -8.74 5.53
N ALA A 38 3.85 -9.28 4.83
CA ALA A 38 4.09 -10.05 3.62
C ALA A 38 4.72 -9.21 2.51
N LEU A 39 4.21 -7.99 2.30
CA LEU A 39 4.70 -7.12 1.22
C LEU A 39 6.06 -6.50 1.54
N VAL A 40 6.31 -6.19 2.81
CA VAL A 40 7.59 -5.61 3.22
C VAL A 40 8.75 -6.61 3.08
N ARG A 41 8.46 -7.91 3.09
CA ARG A 41 9.48 -8.93 2.82
C ARG A 41 10.09 -8.81 1.42
N ALA A 42 9.40 -8.16 0.49
CA ALA A 42 9.97 -7.87 -0.83
C ALA A 42 11.06 -6.80 -0.77
N ASP A 43 11.22 -6.15 0.39
CA ASP A 43 12.22 -5.13 0.65
C ASP A 43 12.15 -3.97 -0.37
N PRO A 44 10.97 -3.38 -0.58
CA PRO A 44 10.82 -2.35 -1.61
C PRO A 44 11.49 -1.05 -1.22
N GLN A 45 12.02 -0.34 -2.21
CA GLN A 45 12.47 1.04 -2.02
C GLN A 45 11.30 2.00 -2.07
N LEU A 46 10.25 1.65 -2.82
CA LEU A 46 9.03 2.43 -2.95
C LEU A 46 7.83 1.51 -2.77
N PHE A 47 6.93 1.90 -1.89
CA PHE A 47 5.70 1.17 -1.63
C PHE A 47 4.54 2.11 -1.88
N VAL A 48 3.70 1.80 -2.86
CA VAL A 48 2.51 2.59 -3.17
C VAL A 48 1.28 1.85 -2.67
N LEU A 49 0.55 2.50 -1.77
CA LEU A 49 -0.68 1.95 -1.20
C LEU A 49 -1.87 2.73 -1.75
N VAL A 50 -2.79 2.01 -2.38
CA VAL A 50 -4.04 2.58 -2.89
C VAL A 50 -5.18 2.04 -2.05
N ALA A 51 -6.01 2.91 -1.51
CA ALA A 51 -7.09 2.50 -0.64
C ALA A 51 -8.35 3.30 -0.88
N CYS A 52 -9.49 2.62 -0.90
CA CYS A 52 -10.80 3.26 -1.07
C CYS A 52 -11.45 3.60 0.28
N GLU A 53 -10.87 3.19 1.40
CA GLU A 53 -11.42 3.45 2.73
C GLU A 53 -10.36 4.14 3.59
N PRO A 54 -10.59 5.40 4.01
CA PRO A 54 -9.57 6.18 4.71
C PRO A 54 -9.09 5.59 6.04
N GLY A 55 -9.98 4.94 6.78
CA GLY A 55 -9.61 4.32 8.05
C GLY A 55 -8.64 3.16 7.86
N SER A 56 -8.89 2.32 6.86
CA SER A 56 -7.98 1.23 6.53
C SER A 56 -6.64 1.76 6.05
N PHE A 57 -6.65 2.83 5.26
CA PHE A 57 -5.40 3.47 4.82
C PHE A 57 -4.59 3.96 6.02
N ALA A 58 -5.23 4.66 6.94
CA ALA A 58 -4.53 5.22 8.11
C ALA A 58 -3.91 4.12 8.94
N ARG A 59 -4.62 3.01 9.16
CA ARG A 59 -4.10 1.88 9.90
C ARG A 59 -2.89 1.25 9.19
N ASP A 60 -3.01 1.00 7.89
CA ASP A 60 -1.95 0.37 7.12
C ASP A 60 -0.72 1.30 7.01
N ALA A 61 -0.96 2.61 6.87
CA ALA A 61 0.13 3.60 6.89
C ALA A 61 0.90 3.55 8.22
N GLY A 62 0.17 3.46 9.34
CA GLY A 62 0.81 3.30 10.65
C GLY A 62 1.64 2.03 10.72
N LEU A 63 1.12 0.92 10.20
CA LEU A 63 1.86 -0.34 10.18
C LEU A 63 3.12 -0.25 9.32
N LEU A 64 3.04 0.40 8.16
CA LEU A 64 4.21 0.62 7.30
C LEU A 64 5.27 1.44 8.02
N CYS A 65 4.86 2.45 8.77
CA CYS A 65 5.81 3.26 9.54
C CYS A 65 6.51 2.43 10.62
N THR A 66 5.82 1.48 11.25
CA THR A 66 6.43 0.64 12.28
C THR A 66 7.46 -0.34 11.72
N VAL A 67 7.44 -0.61 10.42
CA VAL A 67 8.39 -1.53 9.78
C VAL A 67 9.44 -0.79 8.95
N GLY A 68 9.63 0.49 9.20
CA GLY A 68 10.75 1.26 8.63
C GLY A 68 10.43 2.01 7.35
N MET A 69 9.16 2.17 7.00
CA MET A 69 8.77 2.97 5.85
C MET A 69 8.30 4.35 6.30
N ARG A 70 8.40 5.33 5.42
CA ARG A 70 8.02 6.72 5.69
C ARG A 70 7.11 7.19 4.57
N LEU A 71 5.99 7.82 4.92
CA LEU A 71 5.10 8.41 3.93
C LEU A 71 5.77 9.64 3.32
N GLU A 72 5.95 9.63 2.01
CA GLU A 72 6.57 10.74 1.30
C GLU A 72 5.57 11.57 0.53
N HIS A 73 4.59 10.93 -0.11
CA HIS A 73 3.55 11.61 -0.86
C HIS A 73 2.19 11.02 -0.51
N LEU A 74 1.21 11.91 -0.43
CA LEU A 74 -0.18 11.52 -0.20
C LEU A 74 -1.05 12.28 -1.19
N ALA A 75 -1.90 11.55 -1.90
CA ALA A 75 -2.87 12.12 -2.81
C ALA A 75 -4.24 11.53 -2.52
N VAL A 76 -5.27 12.37 -2.65
CA VAL A 76 -6.64 11.95 -2.57
C VAL A 76 -7.27 12.21 -3.93
N VAL A 77 -7.79 11.17 -4.56
CA VAL A 77 -8.31 11.24 -5.91
C VAL A 77 -9.81 10.97 -5.88
N ASP A 78 -10.58 11.93 -6.39
CA ASP A 78 -12.02 11.81 -6.51
C ASP A 78 -12.33 11.34 -7.93
N LEU A 79 -12.51 10.03 -8.07
CA LEU A 79 -12.72 9.41 -9.38
C LEU A 79 -14.14 9.62 -9.91
N PHE A 80 -15.08 9.89 -9.00
CA PHE A 80 -16.48 10.06 -9.36
C PHE A 80 -17.04 11.26 -8.60
N PRO A 81 -16.98 12.48 -9.20
CA PRO A 81 -17.25 13.73 -8.47
C PRO A 81 -18.58 13.81 -7.72
N ASP A 82 -19.61 13.12 -8.22
CA ASP A 82 -20.92 13.16 -7.59
C ASP A 82 -21.18 11.96 -6.67
N THR A 83 -20.14 11.25 -6.26
CA THR A 83 -20.26 10.09 -5.39
C THR A 83 -19.31 10.22 -4.20
N THR A 84 -19.40 9.27 -3.27
CA THR A 84 -18.50 9.20 -2.13
C THR A 84 -17.27 8.35 -2.42
N HIS A 85 -17.03 7.97 -3.66
CA HIS A 85 -15.89 7.14 -4.03
C HIS A 85 -14.64 8.00 -4.17
N VAL A 86 -13.77 7.89 -3.17
CA VAL A 86 -12.51 8.60 -3.12
C VAL A 86 -11.40 7.57 -2.91
N GLU A 87 -10.34 7.69 -3.71
CA GLU A 87 -9.16 6.87 -3.55
C GLU A 87 -8.07 7.65 -2.83
N THR A 88 -7.48 7.04 -1.83
CA THR A 88 -6.31 7.59 -1.14
C THR A 88 -5.09 6.84 -1.63
N VAL A 89 -4.09 7.58 -2.11
CA VAL A 89 -2.86 7.02 -2.64
C VAL A 89 -1.70 7.53 -1.80
N GLY A 90 -0.97 6.64 -1.17
CA GLY A 90 0.21 7.00 -0.41
C GLY A 90 1.46 6.37 -1.00
N ALA A 91 2.52 7.14 -1.15
CA ALA A 91 3.82 6.65 -1.56
C ALA A 91 4.76 6.66 -0.37
N PHE A 92 5.28 5.49 -0.04
CA PHE A 92 6.15 5.28 1.11
C PHE A 92 7.54 4.89 0.63
N VAL A 93 8.54 5.44 1.29
CA VAL A 93 9.93 5.11 1.03
C VAL A 93 10.57 4.63 2.33
N ARG A 94 11.76 4.07 2.26
CA ARG A 94 12.49 3.69 3.45
C ARG A 94 12.84 4.92 4.28
N ALA A 95 12.61 4.80 5.56
CA ALA A 95 12.97 5.86 6.49
C ALA A 95 14.48 5.95 6.67
#